data_ad972efe4de6d5f2523a20e4be9e0d36
#
_entry.id   ad972efe4de6d5f2523a20e4be9e0d36
#
_cell.length_a   1.000
_cell.length_b   1.000
_cell.length_c   1.000
_cell.angle_alpha   90.00
_cell.angle_beta   90.00
_cell.angle_gamma   90.00
#
_symmetry.space_group_name_H-M   'P 1'
#
loop_
_entity.id
_entity.type
_entity.pdbx_description
1 polymer ?
#
loop_
_entity_poly.entity_id
_entity_poly.type
_entity_poly.pdbx_seq_one_letter_code
_entity_poly.pdbx_strand_id
1 'polypeptide(L)'
;LVEPAFATKEDPNYGRTWSFCEFTFNTEQLYANISYVDLVTALPIGLSLEGDGTHDVAPLPDGAVDKIASDLVAQAAKDGQPWDKLVIRGDNGVLRVISPQNLMAPYFDRPNEMPFRDVWNSYIDQVWDKYRSTDLKIDLQGGRGVFTGRVSGDVLTFNGGHTFTKPTSKDIFTCNHGPFANNPNDPDDKKGLLARLSAGFNRSIMLTHPEQPNGTGSGDYYKDAVTNHWSRVVHANSPIGYAFPYDDVRPDGQPDVSGAAHDGNPRRFTVSVGS
;
A
#
# COMPACT_ATOMS: atom_id res chain seq x y z
N LEU A 1 15.20 -17.72 -16.02
CA LEU A 1 14.99 -16.41 -15.41
C LEU A 1 14.76 -16.63 -13.92
N VAL A 2 15.44 -15.88 -13.10
CA VAL A 2 15.26 -15.87 -11.64
C VAL A 2 14.69 -14.49 -11.30
N GLU A 3 13.62 -14.45 -10.54
CA GLU A 3 13.04 -13.21 -10.05
C GLU A 3 14.04 -12.48 -9.14
N PRO A 4 14.30 -11.18 -9.35
CA PRO A 4 15.23 -10.42 -8.50
C PRO A 4 14.74 -10.32 -7.06
N ALA A 5 15.62 -10.59 -6.10
CA ALA A 5 15.34 -10.36 -4.70
C ALA A 5 15.62 -8.89 -4.35
N PHE A 6 14.59 -8.13 -3.98
CA PHE A 6 14.62 -6.67 -3.87
C PHE A 6 15.68 -6.12 -2.93
N ALA A 7 15.88 -6.79 -1.79
CA ALA A 7 16.72 -6.32 -0.68
C ALA A 7 17.91 -7.25 -0.38
N THR A 8 18.06 -8.37 -1.08
CA THR A 8 19.09 -9.38 -0.80
C THR A 8 20.36 -9.06 -1.57
N LYS A 9 21.42 -8.66 -0.85
CA LYS A 9 22.70 -8.24 -1.46
C LYS A 9 23.41 -9.35 -2.23
N GLU A 10 23.12 -10.59 -1.89
CA GLU A 10 23.65 -11.81 -2.53
C GLU A 10 22.98 -12.14 -3.85
N ASP A 11 21.86 -11.48 -4.17
CA ASP A 11 21.17 -11.66 -5.46
C ASP A 11 22.03 -11.09 -6.60
N PRO A 12 22.25 -11.84 -7.70
CA PRO A 12 23.03 -11.35 -8.84
C PRO A 12 22.48 -10.06 -9.49
N ASN A 13 21.19 -9.79 -9.32
CA ASN A 13 20.52 -8.62 -9.85
C ASN A 13 20.51 -7.43 -8.87
N TYR A 14 21.04 -7.59 -7.64
CA TYR A 14 20.98 -6.55 -6.61
C TYR A 14 21.56 -5.21 -7.10
N GLY A 15 22.73 -5.22 -7.77
CA GLY A 15 23.37 -4.04 -8.32
C GLY A 15 22.87 -3.60 -9.70
N ARG A 16 21.83 -4.28 -10.24
CA ARG A 16 21.28 -3.93 -11.56
C ARG A 16 20.08 -3.01 -11.45
N THR A 17 19.89 -2.18 -12.47
CA THR A 17 18.67 -1.40 -12.66
C THR A 17 17.65 -2.26 -13.43
N TRP A 18 16.47 -2.41 -12.88
CA TRP A 18 15.36 -3.18 -13.45
C TRP A 18 14.04 -2.64 -12.91
N SER A 19 12.96 -2.95 -13.59
CA SER A 19 11.60 -2.67 -13.17
C SER A 19 10.68 -3.81 -13.57
N PHE A 20 9.43 -3.78 -13.16
CA PHE A 20 8.43 -4.76 -13.55
C PHE A 20 7.05 -4.11 -13.66
N CYS A 21 6.18 -4.73 -14.43
CA CYS A 21 4.75 -4.57 -14.38
C CYS A 21 4.11 -5.94 -14.19
N GLU A 22 2.93 -5.96 -13.61
CA GLU A 22 2.15 -7.17 -13.44
C GLU A 22 1.02 -7.17 -14.46
N PHE A 23 0.71 -8.34 -15.04
CA PHE A 23 -0.45 -8.46 -15.89
C PHE A 23 -1.08 -9.86 -15.80
N THR A 24 -2.39 -9.90 -15.99
CA THR A 24 -3.17 -11.12 -16.16
C THR A 24 -3.85 -11.06 -17.52
N PHE A 25 -3.61 -12.07 -18.35
CA PHE A 25 -4.29 -12.23 -19.62
C PHE A 25 -5.03 -13.56 -19.65
N ASN A 26 -6.33 -13.51 -19.83
CA ASN A 26 -7.21 -14.68 -19.90
C ASN A 26 -8.31 -14.48 -20.98
N THR A 27 -9.28 -15.37 -21.00
CA THR A 27 -10.39 -15.32 -21.98
C THR A 27 -11.37 -14.17 -21.75
N GLU A 28 -11.30 -13.52 -20.60
CA GLU A 28 -12.24 -12.46 -20.21
C GLU A 28 -11.64 -11.07 -20.39
N GLN A 29 -10.32 -10.92 -20.14
CA GLN A 29 -9.66 -9.62 -20.17
C GLN A 29 -8.14 -9.70 -20.22
N LEU A 30 -7.51 -8.58 -20.53
CA LEU A 30 -6.18 -8.24 -20.09
C LEU A 30 -6.29 -7.18 -18.98
N TYR A 31 -5.72 -7.47 -17.82
CA TYR A 31 -5.51 -6.54 -16.72
C TYR A 31 -4.01 -6.36 -16.52
N ALA A 32 -3.56 -5.13 -16.40
CA ALA A 32 -2.16 -4.81 -16.11
C ALA A 32 -2.06 -3.66 -15.12
N ASN A 33 -1.00 -3.60 -14.32
CA ASN A 33 -0.73 -2.48 -13.43
C ASN A 33 0.76 -2.18 -13.28
N ILE A 34 1.03 -0.94 -12.83
CA ILE A 34 2.30 -0.56 -12.22
C ILE A 34 2.05 -0.47 -10.72
N SER A 35 2.79 -1.26 -9.95
CA SER A 35 2.67 -1.32 -8.50
C SER A 35 3.92 -0.79 -7.80
N TYR A 36 3.71 0.06 -6.80
CA TYR A 36 4.75 0.53 -5.87
C TYR A 36 4.57 -0.06 -4.46
N VAL A 37 3.78 -1.13 -4.33
CA VAL A 37 3.62 -1.86 -3.06
C VAL A 37 4.95 -2.36 -2.54
N ASP A 38 5.81 -2.82 -3.44
CA ASP A 38 7.10 -3.40 -3.09
C ASP A 38 8.26 -2.41 -3.21
N LEU A 39 8.29 -1.64 -4.28
CA LEU A 39 9.42 -0.72 -4.57
C LEU A 39 9.09 0.29 -5.65
N VAL A 40 9.87 1.36 -5.68
CA VAL A 40 10.07 2.22 -6.85
C VAL A 40 11.51 2.07 -7.35
N THR A 41 11.73 2.16 -8.66
CA THR A 41 13.04 1.94 -9.28
C THR A 41 13.49 3.12 -10.12
N ALA A 42 14.80 3.22 -10.34
CA ALA A 42 15.40 4.24 -11.21
C ALA A 42 15.15 3.97 -12.72
N LEU A 43 14.46 2.88 -13.08
CA LEU A 43 14.01 2.60 -14.44
C LEU A 43 12.48 2.74 -14.48
N PRO A 44 11.95 3.93 -14.82
CA PRO A 44 10.51 4.11 -14.90
C PRO A 44 9.93 3.31 -16.06
N ILE A 45 8.73 2.79 -15.88
CA ILE A 45 7.95 2.13 -16.92
C ILE A 45 6.55 2.70 -16.97
N GLY A 46 5.98 2.78 -18.19
CA GLY A 46 4.60 3.15 -18.43
C GLY A 46 3.86 2.03 -19.14
N LEU A 47 2.54 2.05 -19.09
CA LEU A 47 1.68 1.08 -19.77
C LEU A 47 0.69 1.82 -20.70
N SER A 48 0.38 1.19 -21.81
CA SER A 48 -0.75 1.58 -22.67
C SER A 48 -1.49 0.30 -23.10
N LEU A 49 -2.78 0.26 -22.87
CA LEU A 49 -3.66 -0.83 -23.29
C LEU A 49 -4.74 -0.29 -24.23
N GLU A 50 -4.70 -0.75 -25.47
CA GLU A 50 -5.68 -0.44 -26.49
C GLU A 50 -6.63 -1.64 -26.66
N GLY A 51 -7.93 -1.36 -26.66
CA GLY A 51 -9.00 -2.35 -26.83
C GLY A 51 -10.29 -1.67 -27.24
N ASP A 52 -11.35 -1.83 -26.47
CA ASP A 52 -12.60 -1.06 -26.65
C ASP A 52 -12.39 0.41 -26.30
N GLY A 53 -11.38 0.69 -25.47
CA GLY A 53 -10.86 2.02 -25.16
C GLY A 53 -9.34 2.08 -25.24
N THR A 54 -8.78 3.17 -24.71
CA THR A 54 -7.34 3.31 -24.44
C THR A 54 -7.14 3.66 -22.99
N HIS A 55 -6.30 2.88 -22.30
CA HIS A 55 -5.97 3.04 -20.89
C HIS A 55 -4.46 3.23 -20.76
N ASP A 56 -4.07 4.47 -20.45
CA ASP A 56 -2.66 4.84 -20.32
C ASP A 56 -2.30 5.01 -18.83
N VAL A 57 -1.17 4.44 -18.46
CA VAL A 57 -0.57 4.59 -17.13
C VAL A 57 0.81 5.23 -17.32
N ALA A 58 0.92 6.48 -16.90
CA ALA A 58 2.16 7.22 -17.05
C ALA A 58 3.28 6.62 -16.18
N PRO A 59 4.54 6.64 -16.67
CA PRO A 59 5.68 6.23 -15.86
C PRO A 59 5.90 7.18 -14.68
N LEU A 60 6.69 6.72 -13.71
CA LEU A 60 7.16 7.58 -12.62
C LEU A 60 7.92 8.79 -13.23
N PRO A 61 7.64 10.02 -12.79
CA PRO A 61 8.30 11.21 -13.33
C PRO A 61 9.81 11.19 -13.14
N ASP A 62 10.53 11.86 -14.04
CA ASP A 62 11.98 12.01 -13.96
C ASP A 62 12.41 12.58 -12.61
N GLY A 63 13.46 11.99 -12.02
CA GLY A 63 13.99 12.38 -10.72
C GLY A 63 13.12 12.01 -9.53
N ALA A 64 11.92 11.41 -9.73
CA ALA A 64 11.03 11.06 -8.63
C ALA A 64 11.66 10.06 -7.66
N VAL A 65 12.44 9.09 -8.14
CA VAL A 65 13.11 8.11 -7.27
C VAL A 65 14.12 8.78 -6.33
N ASP A 66 14.93 9.71 -6.85
CA ASP A 66 15.87 10.47 -6.03
C ASP A 66 15.14 11.35 -5.01
N LYS A 67 14.03 11.94 -5.41
CA LYS A 67 13.18 12.75 -4.54
C LYS A 67 12.54 11.90 -3.43
N ILE A 68 11.98 10.72 -3.76
CA ILE A 68 11.45 9.76 -2.80
C ILE A 68 12.53 9.33 -1.81
N ALA A 69 13.73 8.99 -2.30
CA ALA A 69 14.86 8.62 -1.46
C ALA A 69 15.25 9.76 -0.51
N SER A 70 15.35 10.98 -1.02
CA SER A 70 15.69 12.17 -0.23
C SER A 70 14.66 12.47 0.85
N ASP A 71 13.37 12.40 0.51
CA ASP A 71 12.27 12.67 1.44
C ASP A 71 12.21 11.62 2.56
N LEU A 72 12.50 10.35 2.27
CA LEU A 72 12.56 9.29 3.29
C LEU A 72 13.80 9.42 4.20
N VAL A 73 14.95 9.82 3.66
CA VAL A 73 16.13 10.13 4.49
C VAL A 73 15.84 11.31 5.42
N ALA A 74 15.19 12.35 4.92
CA ALA A 74 14.77 13.49 5.75
C ALA A 74 13.74 13.07 6.82
N GLN A 75 12.83 12.15 6.50
CA GLN A 75 11.87 11.60 7.47
C GLN A 75 12.56 10.79 8.56
N ALA A 76 13.56 9.98 8.21
CA ALA A 76 14.36 9.24 9.18
C ALA A 76 15.07 10.16 10.19
N ALA A 77 15.61 11.27 9.71
CA ALA A 77 16.23 12.28 10.56
C ALA A 77 15.22 13.00 11.48
N LYS A 78 13.94 13.06 11.07
CA LYS A 78 12.88 13.73 11.82
C LYS A 78 12.33 12.89 12.97
N ASP A 79 12.11 11.59 12.74
CA ASP A 79 11.40 10.72 13.69
C ASP A 79 12.26 9.57 14.25
N GLY A 80 13.50 9.42 13.75
CA GLY A 80 14.42 8.36 14.18
C GLY A 80 14.06 6.96 13.70
N GLN A 81 13.03 6.83 12.85
CA GLN A 81 12.66 5.54 12.27
C GLN A 81 13.54 5.22 11.04
N PRO A 82 13.74 3.94 10.70
CA PRO A 82 14.73 3.53 9.69
C PRO A 82 14.25 3.70 8.25
N TRP A 83 13.62 4.84 7.90
CA TRP A 83 13.15 5.15 6.54
C TRP A 83 14.29 5.28 5.53
N ASP A 84 15.47 5.71 5.98
CA ASP A 84 16.71 5.80 5.18
C ASP A 84 17.20 4.42 4.71
N LYS A 85 16.94 3.36 5.47
CA LYS A 85 17.29 1.98 5.12
C LYS A 85 16.47 1.40 3.97
N LEU A 86 15.38 2.05 3.60
CA LEU A 86 14.60 1.68 2.41
C LEU A 86 15.35 2.02 1.12
N VAL A 87 16.33 2.92 1.16
CA VAL A 87 17.05 3.42 -0.03
C VAL A 87 18.22 2.51 -0.38
N ILE A 88 18.12 1.85 -1.53
CA ILE A 88 19.19 0.98 -2.08
C ILE A 88 19.97 1.76 -3.12
N ARG A 89 21.27 1.90 -2.89
CA ARG A 89 22.19 2.65 -3.75
C ARG A 89 23.17 1.72 -4.46
N GLY A 90 23.50 2.10 -5.69
CA GLY A 90 24.61 1.54 -6.47
C GLY A 90 25.70 2.58 -6.67
N ASP A 91 26.66 2.26 -7.54
CA ASP A 91 27.82 3.13 -7.82
C ASP A 91 27.40 4.48 -8.42
N ASN A 92 26.29 4.53 -9.15
CA ASN A 92 25.85 5.72 -9.89
C ASN A 92 24.63 6.42 -9.27
N GLY A 93 24.25 6.13 -8.02
CA GLY A 93 23.12 6.78 -7.36
C GLY A 93 22.10 5.79 -6.78
N VAL A 94 20.84 6.22 -6.67
CA VAL A 94 19.75 5.39 -6.17
C VAL A 94 19.35 4.37 -7.23
N LEU A 95 19.40 3.08 -6.91
CA LEU A 95 18.91 2.01 -7.78
C LEU A 95 17.40 1.83 -7.62
N ARG A 96 16.96 1.84 -6.37
CA ARG A 96 15.56 1.67 -5.98
C ARG A 96 15.33 2.07 -4.53
N VAL A 97 14.07 2.26 -4.19
CA VAL A 97 13.63 2.42 -2.82
C VAL A 97 12.59 1.34 -2.56
N ILE A 98 12.80 0.52 -1.55
CA ILE A 98 11.93 -0.61 -1.20
C ILE A 98 10.88 -0.19 -0.16
N SER A 99 9.75 -0.88 -0.12
CA SER A 99 8.73 -0.63 0.88
C SER A 99 9.11 -1.16 2.27
N PRO A 100 8.47 -0.66 3.35
CA PRO A 100 8.71 -1.17 4.70
C PRO A 100 8.56 -2.67 4.84
N GLN A 101 7.54 -3.28 4.19
CA GLN A 101 7.35 -4.73 4.26
C GLN A 101 8.56 -5.51 3.74
N ASN A 102 9.21 -5.04 2.69
CA ASN A 102 10.39 -5.70 2.12
C ASN A 102 11.64 -5.56 3.01
N LEU A 103 11.76 -4.45 3.74
CA LEU A 103 12.81 -4.31 4.75
C LEU A 103 12.52 -5.19 5.97
N MET A 104 11.26 -5.40 6.33
CA MET A 104 10.83 -6.18 7.50
C MET A 104 10.86 -7.69 7.24
N ALA A 105 10.61 -8.13 6.01
CA ALA A 105 10.42 -9.54 5.66
C ALA A 105 11.54 -10.48 6.14
N PRO A 106 12.84 -10.15 6.05
CA PRO A 106 13.92 -10.99 6.57
C PRO A 106 13.91 -11.19 8.10
N TYR A 107 13.05 -10.46 8.83
CA TYR A 107 12.98 -10.47 10.29
C TYR A 107 11.66 -11.02 10.82
N PHE A 108 10.79 -11.62 10.00
CA PHE A 108 9.49 -12.11 10.48
C PHE A 108 9.61 -13.25 11.49
N ASP A 109 10.68 -14.01 11.45
CA ASP A 109 11.04 -15.05 12.42
C ASP A 109 11.79 -14.49 13.65
N ARG A 110 12.23 -13.23 13.59
CA ARG A 110 12.99 -12.52 14.64
C ARG A 110 12.34 -11.18 14.97
N PRO A 111 11.10 -11.18 15.51
CA PRO A 111 10.30 -9.95 15.64
C PRO A 111 10.96 -8.87 16.54
N ASN A 112 11.84 -9.27 17.47
CA ASN A 112 12.54 -8.32 18.33
C ASN A 112 13.63 -7.50 17.62
N GLU A 113 14.11 -7.96 16.47
CA GLU A 113 15.13 -7.29 15.64
C GLU A 113 14.50 -6.55 14.45
N MET A 114 13.20 -6.72 14.26
CA MET A 114 12.49 -6.22 13.08
C MET A 114 12.45 -4.68 13.03
N PRO A 115 12.88 -4.06 11.93
CA PRO A 115 12.73 -2.63 11.74
C PRO A 115 11.25 -2.23 11.74
N PHE A 116 10.95 -0.98 12.12
CA PHE A 116 9.58 -0.45 12.20
C PHE A 116 8.62 -1.19 13.17
N ARG A 117 9.13 -2.10 14.00
CA ARG A 117 8.32 -2.97 14.88
C ARG A 117 7.27 -2.21 15.69
N ASP A 118 7.65 -1.06 16.23
CA ASP A 118 6.86 -0.34 17.22
C ASP A 118 6.30 1.00 16.71
N VAL A 119 6.50 1.33 15.41
CA VAL A 119 6.17 2.65 14.87
C VAL A 119 4.70 3.01 14.99
N TRP A 120 3.82 2.02 14.90
CA TRP A 120 2.37 2.22 14.96
C TRP A 120 1.76 2.07 16.36
N ASN A 121 2.51 1.62 17.37
CA ASN A 121 1.95 1.23 18.67
C ASN A 121 1.07 2.34 19.28
N SER A 122 1.59 3.58 19.37
CA SER A 122 0.83 4.69 19.97
C SER A 122 -0.44 5.05 19.18
N TYR A 123 -0.40 4.97 17.86
CA TYR A 123 -1.55 5.22 17.00
C TYR A 123 -2.61 4.11 17.14
N ILE A 124 -2.17 2.85 17.14
CA ILE A 124 -3.05 1.69 17.35
C ILE A 124 -3.77 1.78 18.69
N ASP A 125 -3.04 2.13 19.76
CA ASP A 125 -3.62 2.29 21.10
C ASP A 125 -4.73 3.35 21.11
N GLN A 126 -4.47 4.51 20.52
CA GLN A 126 -5.45 5.58 20.42
C GLN A 126 -6.68 5.18 19.58
N VAL A 127 -6.48 4.45 18.47
CA VAL A 127 -7.58 3.93 17.64
C VAL A 127 -8.44 2.95 18.44
N TRP A 128 -7.81 2.00 19.16
CA TRP A 128 -8.54 1.05 20.01
C TRP A 128 -9.32 1.75 21.11
N ASP A 129 -8.72 2.71 21.79
CA ASP A 129 -9.39 3.47 22.85
C ASP A 129 -10.56 4.29 22.30
N LYS A 130 -10.40 4.96 21.16
CA LYS A 130 -11.49 5.72 20.51
C LYS A 130 -12.70 4.84 20.24
N TYR A 131 -12.49 3.67 19.62
CA TYR A 131 -13.60 2.82 19.19
C TYR A 131 -14.18 1.92 20.30
N ARG A 132 -13.76 2.07 21.55
CA ARG A 132 -14.49 1.54 22.71
C ARG A 132 -15.80 2.29 22.97
N SER A 133 -15.82 3.58 22.66
CA SER A 133 -16.98 4.46 22.93
C SER A 133 -17.62 5.08 21.69
N THR A 134 -16.93 5.05 20.55
CA THR A 134 -17.38 5.59 19.27
C THR A 134 -17.60 4.45 18.27
N ASP A 135 -18.62 4.55 17.43
CA ASP A 135 -18.82 3.60 16.35
C ASP A 135 -17.84 3.86 15.20
N LEU A 136 -17.21 2.81 14.71
CA LEU A 136 -16.52 2.81 13.43
C LEU A 136 -17.49 2.29 12.37
N LYS A 137 -17.77 3.08 11.35
CA LYS A 137 -18.65 2.69 10.25
C LYS A 137 -17.82 2.49 8.99
N ILE A 138 -17.97 1.33 8.37
CA ILE A 138 -17.31 0.99 7.12
C ILE A 138 -18.35 0.66 6.08
N ASP A 139 -18.41 1.47 5.03
CA ASP A 139 -19.22 1.22 3.83
C ASP A 139 -18.43 0.29 2.90
N LEU A 140 -18.99 -0.88 2.59
CA LEU A 140 -18.39 -1.80 1.62
C LEU A 140 -18.62 -1.36 0.18
N GLN A 141 -19.44 -0.34 -0.03
CA GLN A 141 -19.74 0.24 -1.34
C GLN A 141 -20.43 -0.75 -2.32
N GLY A 142 -20.84 -0.27 -3.48
CA GLY A 142 -21.49 -1.15 -4.46
C GLY A 142 -22.77 -1.80 -3.98
N GLY A 143 -23.49 -1.21 -3.00
CA GLY A 143 -24.74 -1.75 -2.45
C GLY A 143 -24.56 -2.86 -1.41
N ARG A 144 -23.32 -3.14 -0.98
CA ARG A 144 -23.02 -4.20 0.00
C ARG A 144 -23.31 -3.81 1.45
N GLY A 145 -23.60 -2.53 1.70
CA GLY A 145 -24.02 -2.00 2.99
C GLY A 145 -22.91 -1.46 3.87
N VAL A 146 -23.32 -0.86 5.00
CA VAL A 146 -22.47 -0.25 6.00
C VAL A 146 -22.39 -1.16 7.23
N PHE A 147 -21.16 -1.45 7.63
CA PHE A 147 -20.89 -2.23 8.84
C PHE A 147 -20.44 -1.31 9.97
N THR A 148 -21.04 -1.51 11.14
CA THR A 148 -20.72 -0.74 12.36
C THR A 148 -19.95 -1.62 13.33
N GLY A 149 -18.78 -1.14 13.77
CA GLY A 149 -17.89 -1.86 14.65
C GLY A 149 -17.57 -1.10 15.94
N ARG A 150 -17.33 -1.88 17.01
CA ARG A 150 -16.83 -1.40 18.30
C ARG A 150 -15.75 -2.29 18.87
N VAL A 151 -14.87 -1.69 19.66
CA VAL A 151 -13.80 -2.41 20.36
C VAL A 151 -14.28 -2.86 21.75
N SER A 152 -14.04 -4.14 22.07
CA SER A 152 -14.17 -4.69 23.40
C SER A 152 -12.93 -5.54 23.73
N GLY A 153 -12.21 -5.21 24.80
CA GLY A 153 -10.88 -5.77 25.03
C GLY A 153 -9.93 -5.39 23.89
N ASP A 154 -9.30 -6.39 23.29
CA ASP A 154 -8.41 -6.23 22.14
C ASP A 154 -9.06 -6.62 20.80
N VAL A 155 -10.39 -6.70 20.76
CA VAL A 155 -11.13 -7.15 19.58
C VAL A 155 -12.09 -6.05 19.10
N LEU A 156 -11.94 -5.66 17.84
CA LEU A 156 -12.90 -4.86 17.08
C LEU A 156 -13.93 -5.81 16.46
N THR A 157 -15.19 -5.67 16.84
CA THR A 157 -16.31 -6.52 16.35
C THR A 157 -17.28 -5.67 15.58
N PHE A 158 -17.59 -6.08 14.34
CA PHE A 158 -18.63 -5.48 13.51
C PHE A 158 -19.96 -6.23 13.65
N ASN A 159 -21.07 -5.54 13.38
CA ASN A 159 -22.32 -6.21 13.10
C ASN A 159 -22.12 -7.23 11.96
N GLY A 160 -22.84 -8.34 11.99
CA GLY A 160 -22.54 -9.48 11.11
C GLY A 160 -21.51 -10.46 11.68
N GLY A 161 -20.91 -10.15 12.86
CA GLY A 161 -20.04 -11.06 13.59
C GLY A 161 -18.58 -11.09 13.12
N HIS A 162 -18.18 -10.19 12.23
CA HIS A 162 -16.79 -10.09 11.77
C HIS A 162 -15.90 -9.46 12.82
N THR A 163 -14.79 -10.09 13.13
CA THR A 163 -13.88 -9.67 14.19
C THR A 163 -12.46 -9.46 13.68
N PHE A 164 -11.78 -8.46 14.27
CA PHE A 164 -10.37 -8.16 14.03
C PHE A 164 -9.68 -7.92 15.37
N THR A 165 -8.62 -8.66 15.64
CA THR A 165 -7.78 -8.40 16.82
C THR A 165 -6.95 -7.14 16.62
N LYS A 166 -6.40 -6.61 17.70
CA LYS A 166 -5.51 -5.44 17.66
C LYS A 166 -4.30 -5.73 16.78
N PRO A 167 -4.05 -4.93 15.70
CA PRO A 167 -2.94 -5.18 14.79
C PRO A 167 -1.60 -4.78 15.41
N THR A 168 -0.52 -5.20 14.77
CA THR A 168 0.84 -4.73 15.00
C THR A 168 1.31 -3.85 13.85
N SER A 169 2.46 -3.18 13.99
CA SER A 169 3.07 -2.42 12.90
C SER A 169 3.34 -3.29 11.67
N LYS A 170 3.73 -4.55 11.86
CA LYS A 170 3.91 -5.51 10.77
C LYS A 170 2.60 -5.71 10.00
N ASP A 171 1.50 -5.93 10.71
CA ASP A 171 0.21 -6.22 10.09
C ASP A 171 -0.28 -5.04 9.24
N ILE A 172 -0.05 -3.80 9.72
CA ILE A 172 -0.41 -2.58 8.98
C ILE A 172 0.43 -2.43 7.72
N PHE A 173 1.75 -2.56 7.79
CA PHE A 173 2.60 -2.38 6.61
C PHE A 173 2.43 -3.47 5.56
N THR A 174 2.20 -4.71 5.98
CA THR A 174 2.06 -5.83 5.06
C THR A 174 0.64 -6.00 4.52
N CYS A 175 -0.37 -5.52 5.24
CA CYS A 175 -1.80 -5.76 4.95
C CYS A 175 -2.16 -7.25 4.73
N ASN A 176 -1.32 -8.17 5.19
CA ASN A 176 -1.47 -9.61 4.95
C ASN A 176 -1.01 -10.48 6.13
N HIS A 177 -0.90 -9.90 7.34
CA HIS A 177 -0.54 -10.64 8.56
C HIS A 177 -1.52 -10.32 9.69
N GLY A 178 -1.52 -11.16 10.72
CA GLY A 178 -2.36 -10.98 11.89
C GLY A 178 -3.83 -10.81 11.53
N PRO A 179 -4.52 -9.79 12.06
CA PRO A 179 -5.93 -9.55 11.74
C PRO A 179 -6.18 -9.18 10.27
N PHE A 180 -5.14 -8.79 9.53
CA PHE A 180 -5.21 -8.46 8.11
C PHE A 180 -4.75 -9.61 7.20
N ALA A 181 -4.55 -10.81 7.73
CA ALA A 181 -4.24 -11.98 6.90
C ALA A 181 -5.41 -12.27 5.94
N ASN A 182 -5.09 -12.37 4.65
CA ASN A 182 -6.07 -12.71 3.61
C ASN A 182 -6.30 -14.22 3.61
N ASN A 183 -7.44 -14.65 4.17
CA ASN A 183 -7.85 -16.05 4.11
C ASN A 183 -8.83 -16.26 2.93
N PRO A 184 -8.51 -17.13 1.97
CA PRO A 184 -9.41 -17.41 0.83
C PRO A 184 -10.81 -17.83 1.23
N ASN A 185 -10.96 -18.47 2.40
CA ASN A 185 -12.25 -18.96 2.91
C ASN A 185 -13.04 -17.91 3.71
N ASP A 186 -12.48 -16.73 3.95
CA ASP A 186 -13.23 -15.67 4.62
C ASP A 186 -14.39 -15.17 3.75
N PRO A 187 -15.55 -14.82 4.36
CA PRO A 187 -16.64 -14.19 3.64
C PRO A 187 -16.21 -12.89 2.95
N ASP A 188 -16.83 -12.58 1.82
CA ASP A 188 -16.51 -11.38 1.04
C ASP A 188 -16.68 -10.08 1.84
N ASP A 189 -17.64 -10.03 2.77
CA ASP A 189 -17.81 -8.88 3.65
C ASP A 189 -16.62 -8.70 4.58
N LYS A 190 -16.09 -9.78 5.16
CA LYS A 190 -14.88 -9.73 5.98
C LYS A 190 -13.68 -9.27 5.16
N LYS A 191 -13.50 -9.76 3.93
CA LYS A 191 -12.45 -9.30 3.01
C LYS A 191 -12.61 -7.82 2.67
N GLY A 192 -13.84 -7.37 2.44
CA GLY A 192 -14.15 -5.96 2.21
C GLY A 192 -13.85 -5.06 3.39
N LEU A 193 -14.17 -5.50 4.61
CA LEU A 193 -13.83 -4.80 5.86
C LEU A 193 -12.31 -4.74 6.06
N LEU A 194 -11.60 -5.86 5.84
CA LEU A 194 -10.14 -5.96 5.92
C LEU A 194 -9.47 -4.93 5.02
N ALA A 195 -9.87 -4.85 3.76
CA ALA A 195 -9.31 -3.91 2.79
C ALA A 195 -9.43 -2.46 3.26
N ARG A 196 -10.58 -2.07 3.79
CA ARG A 196 -10.86 -0.70 4.24
C ARG A 196 -10.16 -0.36 5.56
N LEU A 197 -10.09 -1.31 6.48
CA LEU A 197 -9.31 -1.17 7.71
C LEU A 197 -7.83 -0.98 7.39
N SER A 198 -7.27 -1.80 6.51
CA SER A 198 -5.87 -1.69 6.08
C SER A 198 -5.59 -0.34 5.44
N ALA A 199 -6.48 0.14 4.55
CA ALA A 199 -6.35 1.46 3.94
C ALA A 199 -6.45 2.58 4.98
N GLY A 200 -7.42 2.52 5.90
CA GLY A 200 -7.61 3.51 6.95
C GLY A 200 -6.40 3.65 7.88
N PHE A 201 -5.77 2.53 8.25
CA PHE A 201 -4.53 2.54 9.02
C PHE A 201 -3.37 3.14 8.23
N ASN A 202 -3.06 2.62 7.03
CA ASN A 202 -1.95 3.11 6.23
C ASN A 202 -2.03 4.61 5.94
N ARG A 203 -3.24 5.13 5.73
CA ARG A 203 -3.51 6.57 5.51
C ARG A 203 -3.61 7.39 6.80
N SER A 204 -3.53 6.75 7.97
CA SER A 204 -3.64 7.35 9.31
C SER A 204 -4.92 8.18 9.52
N ILE A 205 -6.05 7.74 8.97
CA ILE A 205 -7.35 8.42 9.07
C ILE A 205 -8.30 7.83 10.12
N MET A 206 -7.90 6.74 10.78
CA MET A 206 -8.74 6.06 11.78
C MET A 206 -9.13 6.96 12.96
N LEU A 207 -8.24 7.89 13.35
CA LEU A 207 -8.51 8.81 14.44
C LEU A 207 -9.41 10.01 14.05
N THR A 208 -9.44 10.38 12.78
CA THR A 208 -10.15 11.58 12.31
C THR A 208 -11.47 11.26 11.63
N HIS A 209 -11.56 10.11 10.95
CA HIS A 209 -12.71 9.72 10.13
C HIS A 209 -13.32 8.40 10.60
N PRO A 210 -14.38 8.43 11.43
CA PRO A 210 -15.05 7.22 11.91
C PRO A 210 -15.96 6.59 10.85
N GLU A 211 -16.18 7.23 9.73
CA GLU A 211 -16.96 6.73 8.59
C GLU A 211 -16.05 6.61 7.36
N GLN A 212 -15.92 5.38 6.83
CA GLN A 212 -14.93 5.07 5.78
C GLN A 212 -15.52 4.13 4.71
N PRO A 213 -14.99 4.18 3.49
CA PRO A 213 -14.05 5.16 2.95
C PRO A 213 -14.73 6.49 2.61
N ASN A 214 -16.06 6.50 2.49
CA ASN A 214 -16.83 7.71 2.20
C ASN A 214 -16.66 8.75 3.31
N GLY A 215 -16.67 10.04 2.95
CA GLY A 215 -16.38 11.11 3.89
C GLY A 215 -14.90 11.43 4.08
N THR A 216 -14.01 10.77 3.35
CA THR A 216 -12.57 11.05 3.32
C THR A 216 -12.13 11.50 1.92
N GLY A 217 -10.93 12.02 1.80
CA GLY A 217 -10.32 12.35 0.52
C GLY A 217 -8.80 12.39 0.62
N SER A 218 -8.11 12.50 -0.51
CA SER A 218 -6.62 12.55 -0.53
C SER A 218 -6.06 13.69 0.32
N GLY A 219 -6.85 14.77 0.52
CA GLY A 219 -6.51 15.88 1.40
C GLY A 219 -6.44 15.51 2.89
N ASP A 220 -7.04 14.40 3.31
CA ASP A 220 -7.09 13.94 4.69
C ASP A 220 -5.98 12.94 5.02
N TYR A 221 -5.38 12.32 3.99
CA TYR A 221 -4.45 11.21 4.15
C TYR A 221 -3.08 11.68 4.66
N TYR A 222 -2.45 10.83 5.45
CA TYR A 222 -1.06 10.99 5.93
C TYR A 222 -0.81 12.26 6.76
N LYS A 223 -1.81 12.76 7.49
CA LYS A 223 -1.71 13.98 8.33
C LYS A 223 -1.17 13.72 9.72
N ASP A 224 -1.32 12.50 10.23
CA ASP A 224 -0.78 12.13 11.53
C ASP A 224 0.76 12.01 11.48
N ALA A 225 1.42 12.28 12.60
CA ALA A 225 2.86 12.09 12.72
C ALA A 225 3.24 10.60 12.60
N VAL A 226 2.35 9.71 13.05
CA VAL A 226 2.45 8.26 12.85
C VAL A 226 1.62 7.89 11.62
N THR A 227 2.29 7.63 10.52
CA THR A 227 1.65 7.28 9.25
C THR A 227 2.57 6.41 8.39
N ASN A 228 2.04 5.83 7.32
CA ASN A 228 2.88 5.17 6.33
C ASN A 228 3.63 6.24 5.49
N HIS A 229 4.81 6.66 5.97
CA HIS A 229 5.61 7.66 5.26
C HIS A 229 6.15 7.17 3.91
N TRP A 230 6.27 5.87 3.69
CA TRP A 230 6.54 5.32 2.37
C TRP A 230 5.44 5.73 1.38
N SER A 231 4.19 5.36 1.69
CA SER A 231 3.04 5.68 0.83
C SER A 231 2.86 7.19 0.67
N ARG A 232 2.99 7.96 1.75
CA ARG A 232 2.92 9.42 1.72
C ARG A 232 3.92 10.02 0.72
N VAL A 233 5.17 9.56 0.75
CA VAL A 233 6.23 10.10 -0.10
C VAL A 233 6.08 9.63 -1.54
N VAL A 234 5.68 8.38 -1.78
CA VAL A 234 5.40 7.88 -3.12
C VAL A 234 4.28 8.69 -3.76
N HIS A 235 3.14 8.87 -3.08
CA HIS A 235 2.02 9.65 -3.61
C HIS A 235 2.35 11.14 -3.82
N ALA A 236 3.25 11.70 -3.02
CA ALA A 236 3.70 13.08 -3.21
C ALA A 236 4.57 13.28 -4.47
N ASN A 237 5.15 12.19 -5.00
CA ASN A 237 6.08 12.22 -6.14
C ASN A 237 5.59 11.41 -7.35
N SER A 238 4.42 10.77 -7.26
CA SER A 238 3.76 10.08 -8.38
C SER A 238 2.27 10.40 -8.37
N PRO A 239 1.68 10.75 -9.51
CA PRO A 239 0.24 11.00 -9.61
C PRO A 239 -0.59 9.73 -9.54
N ILE A 240 0.02 8.58 -9.76
CA ILE A 240 -0.61 7.26 -9.81
C ILE A 240 0.22 6.26 -9.03
N GLY A 241 -0.37 5.15 -8.68
CA GLY A 241 0.30 3.96 -8.18
C GLY A 241 -0.26 3.43 -6.87
N TYR A 242 -0.13 2.13 -6.75
CA TYR A 242 -0.36 1.38 -5.53
C TYR A 242 0.88 1.52 -4.63
N ALA A 243 0.79 2.21 -3.50
CA ALA A 243 1.89 2.37 -2.56
C ALA A 243 1.79 1.43 -1.34
N PHE A 244 0.68 0.75 -1.16
CA PHE A 244 0.45 -0.34 -0.20
C PHE A 244 -0.71 -1.22 -0.70
N PRO A 245 -0.84 -2.47 -0.27
CA PRO A 245 -2.01 -3.29 -0.57
C PRO A 245 -3.31 -2.59 -0.16
N TYR A 246 -4.35 -2.64 -1.01
CA TYR A 246 -5.65 -1.95 -0.86
C TYR A 246 -5.61 -0.42 -1.01
N ASP A 247 -4.62 0.12 -1.68
CA ASP A 247 -4.54 1.56 -1.98
C ASP A 247 -5.58 2.02 -3.02
N ASP A 248 -6.24 1.08 -3.66
CA ASP A 248 -7.42 1.27 -4.52
C ASP A 248 -8.71 1.57 -3.74
N VAL A 249 -8.75 1.31 -2.44
CA VAL A 249 -9.89 1.69 -1.60
C VAL A 249 -10.01 3.22 -1.59
N ARG A 250 -11.13 3.74 -2.09
CA ARG A 250 -11.38 5.18 -2.22
C ARG A 250 -12.86 5.51 -1.98
N PRO A 251 -13.20 6.76 -1.66
CA PRO A 251 -14.60 7.22 -1.64
C PRO A 251 -15.26 7.07 -3.01
N ASP A 252 -16.58 6.90 -2.99
CA ASP A 252 -17.36 6.84 -4.22
C ASP A 252 -17.17 8.12 -5.06
N GLY A 253 -17.03 7.94 -6.37
CA GLY A 253 -16.86 9.04 -7.33
C GLY A 253 -15.46 9.65 -7.40
N GLN A 254 -14.51 9.19 -6.61
CA GLN A 254 -13.12 9.63 -6.73
C GLN A 254 -12.42 8.89 -7.89
N PRO A 255 -11.49 9.57 -8.60
CA PRO A 255 -10.76 8.94 -9.70
C PRO A 255 -9.94 7.74 -9.22
N ASP A 256 -9.76 6.78 -10.12
CA ASP A 256 -8.85 5.66 -9.91
C ASP A 256 -7.41 6.13 -10.16
N VAL A 257 -6.59 6.04 -9.13
CA VAL A 257 -5.16 6.37 -9.19
C VAL A 257 -4.28 5.13 -8.96
N SER A 258 -4.87 3.94 -9.08
CA SER A 258 -4.17 2.68 -8.81
C SER A 258 -3.08 2.34 -9.84
N GLY A 259 -3.07 3.00 -11.01
CA GLY A 259 -2.13 2.67 -12.08
C GLY A 259 -2.49 1.37 -12.80
N ALA A 260 -3.77 1.01 -12.79
CA ALA A 260 -4.28 -0.16 -13.47
C ALA A 260 -4.85 0.19 -14.87
N ALA A 261 -4.64 -0.72 -15.81
CA ALA A 261 -5.27 -0.72 -17.13
C ALA A 261 -5.95 -2.08 -17.35
N HIS A 262 -7.20 -2.09 -17.80
CA HIS A 262 -7.89 -3.34 -18.14
C HIS A 262 -8.82 -3.16 -19.32
N ASP A 263 -8.97 -4.20 -20.14
CA ASP A 263 -9.90 -4.23 -21.26
C ASP A 263 -10.33 -5.67 -21.55
N GLY A 264 -11.63 -5.88 -21.80
CA GLY A 264 -12.22 -7.18 -22.12
C GLY A 264 -12.00 -7.60 -23.57
N ASN A 265 -11.58 -6.69 -24.45
CA ASN A 265 -11.29 -6.94 -25.85
C ASN A 265 -9.93 -6.33 -26.25
N PRO A 266 -8.83 -6.74 -25.57
CA PRO A 266 -7.53 -6.12 -25.77
C PRO A 266 -6.98 -6.39 -27.16
N ARG A 267 -6.47 -5.35 -27.83
CA ARG A 267 -5.85 -5.43 -29.17
C ARG A 267 -4.35 -5.20 -29.13
N ARG A 268 -3.90 -4.32 -28.23
CA ARG A 268 -2.47 -3.99 -28.10
C ARG A 268 -2.13 -3.63 -26.67
N PHE A 269 -1.10 -4.26 -26.16
CA PHE A 269 -0.50 -3.94 -24.87
C PHE A 269 0.94 -3.46 -25.09
N THR A 270 1.22 -2.25 -24.64
CA THR A 270 2.54 -1.62 -24.79
C THR A 270 3.13 -1.35 -23.40
N VAL A 271 4.35 -1.76 -23.18
CA VAL A 271 5.16 -1.38 -22.02
C VAL A 271 6.26 -0.46 -22.51
N SER A 272 6.22 0.81 -22.11
CA SER A 272 7.29 1.77 -22.36
C SER A 272 8.32 1.70 -21.23
N VAL A 273 9.61 1.77 -21.57
CA VAL A 273 10.72 1.66 -20.65
C VAL A 273 11.60 2.91 -20.76
N GLY A 274 11.85 3.56 -19.64
CA GLY A 274 12.49 4.87 -19.60
C GLY A 274 11.48 6.02 -19.71
N SER A 275 12.00 7.23 -19.63
CA SER A 275 11.25 8.49 -19.81
C SER A 275 11.39 8.99 -21.24
#